data_80cb60220716278c2f04df02049a31ac
#
_entry.id   80cb60220716278c2f04df02049a31ac
#
_cell.length_a   1.000
_cell.length_b   1.000
_cell.length_c   1.000
_cell.angle_alpha   90.00
_cell.angle_beta   90.00
_cell.angle_gamma   90.00
#
_symmetry.space_group_name_H-M   'P 1'
#
loop_
_entity.id
_entity.type
_entity.pdbx_description
1 polymer ?
#
loop_
_entity_poly.entity_id
_entity_poly.type
_entity_poly.pdbx_seq_one_letter_code
_entity_poly.pdbx_strand_id
1 'polypeptide(L)'
;MVQDLGNTSDLEVMSIGGSYMIRRDRLMNELVIKGRQAGIVLLYAPDGFGKTSVLMQYVREAKGDCTRGSVRVIEADRAIGHEVFMQLEVVAEELKDKPHSLIAIDNVPVLDQRDTEDFIDMIRGLRAAGVGILLTCRPSNRLLIRGLGDSVKVNAQMLKVHAYEYSAWASAFSISTSLDFYQLTQGVPELVSALQTGLYGQGDVAGLLENEIVNVYGAVLADLASLENNTLFNVAGLMVLMGEGNIAELEACGVRLSMVDQSYLVRDYPIFGIDPAERSFVCMGTEGNARLRLRKLIAE
;
A
#
# COMPACT_ATOMS: atom_id res chain seq x y z
N MET A 1 -13.08 25.50 -39.79
CA MET A 1 -13.81 24.29 -39.36
C MET A 1 -12.94 23.67 -38.27
N VAL A 2 -13.14 24.13 -37.04
CA VAL A 2 -12.39 23.67 -35.84
C VAL A 2 -13.23 22.52 -35.29
N GLN A 3 -12.70 21.31 -35.33
CA GLN A 3 -13.32 20.16 -34.68
C GLN A 3 -13.10 20.27 -33.16
N ASP A 4 -14.21 20.38 -32.44
CA ASP A 4 -14.32 20.19 -31.00
C ASP A 4 -13.66 18.86 -30.61
N LEU A 5 -12.54 18.95 -29.93
CA LEU A 5 -11.98 17.84 -29.16
C LEU A 5 -12.70 17.82 -27.82
N GLY A 6 -13.59 16.84 -27.71
CA GLY A 6 -14.47 16.64 -26.58
C GLY A 6 -13.76 16.62 -25.22
N ASN A 7 -14.43 17.23 -24.31
CA ASN A 7 -14.46 17.11 -22.86
C ASN A 7 -13.34 16.30 -22.18
N THR A 8 -12.32 16.98 -21.71
CA THR A 8 -11.35 16.51 -20.72
C THR A 8 -11.88 16.64 -19.28
N SER A 9 -13.20 16.52 -19.07
CA SER A 9 -13.85 16.90 -17.80
C SER A 9 -13.96 15.79 -16.74
N ASP A 10 -13.33 14.60 -16.91
CA ASP A 10 -13.56 13.47 -16.02
C ASP A 10 -12.37 13.08 -15.11
N LEU A 11 -11.33 13.91 -15.01
CA LEU A 11 -10.34 13.77 -13.94
C LEU A 11 -10.81 14.58 -12.72
N GLU A 12 -11.78 14.04 -11.98
CA GLU A 12 -12.10 14.57 -10.64
C GLU A 12 -10.89 14.41 -9.74
N VAL A 13 -10.16 15.50 -9.56
CA VAL A 13 -9.10 15.60 -8.57
C VAL A 13 -9.76 15.64 -7.19
N MET A 14 -9.66 14.56 -6.47
CA MET A 14 -10.22 14.47 -5.13
C MET A 14 -9.28 15.13 -4.13
N SER A 15 -9.72 16.17 -3.46
CA SER A 15 -9.04 16.77 -2.31
C SER A 15 -9.58 16.14 -1.02
N ILE A 16 -8.72 15.51 -0.23
CA ILE A 16 -9.00 15.10 1.15
C ILE A 16 -7.98 15.83 2.02
N GLY A 17 -8.44 16.75 2.87
CA GLY A 17 -7.57 17.47 3.80
C GLY A 17 -6.47 18.33 3.15
N GLY A 18 -6.67 18.78 1.89
CA GLY A 18 -5.69 19.60 1.18
C GLY A 18 -4.66 18.84 0.35
N SER A 19 -4.65 17.50 0.37
CA SER A 19 -3.84 16.72 -0.55
C SER A 19 -4.69 16.17 -1.71
N TYR A 20 -4.10 16.22 -2.89
CA TYR A 20 -4.74 15.74 -4.10
C TYR A 20 -4.50 14.25 -4.24
N MET A 21 -5.55 13.45 -4.42
CA MET A 21 -5.42 12.00 -4.64
C MET A 21 -5.47 11.68 -6.13
N ILE A 22 -4.56 10.82 -6.56
CA ILE A 22 -4.63 10.23 -7.90
C ILE A 22 -5.77 9.22 -7.91
N ARG A 23 -6.73 9.42 -8.81
CA ARG A 23 -7.79 8.45 -9.04
C ARG A 23 -7.22 7.20 -9.71
N ARG A 24 -7.48 6.05 -9.12
CA ARG A 24 -6.94 4.75 -9.52
C ARG A 24 -8.00 3.93 -10.25
N ASP A 25 -8.57 4.48 -11.35
CA ASP A 25 -9.73 3.91 -12.04
C ASP A 25 -9.58 2.44 -12.42
N ARG A 26 -8.42 2.05 -12.95
CA ARG A 26 -8.17 0.65 -13.29
C ARG A 26 -8.21 -0.25 -12.06
N LEU A 27 -7.51 0.14 -11.01
CA LEU A 27 -7.47 -0.60 -9.76
C LEU A 27 -8.85 -0.67 -9.11
N MET A 28 -9.59 0.46 -9.11
CA MET A 28 -10.94 0.52 -8.58
C MET A 28 -11.88 -0.40 -9.35
N ASN A 29 -11.90 -0.36 -10.67
CA ASN A 29 -12.73 -1.23 -11.50
C ASN A 29 -12.42 -2.71 -11.24
N GLU A 30 -11.13 -3.07 -11.16
CA GLU A 30 -10.71 -4.43 -10.85
C GLU A 30 -11.16 -4.87 -9.46
N LEU A 31 -10.99 -4.00 -8.45
CA LEU A 31 -11.39 -4.28 -7.07
C LEU A 31 -12.92 -4.39 -6.91
N VAL A 32 -13.68 -3.53 -7.57
CA VAL A 32 -15.15 -3.56 -7.54
C VAL A 32 -15.67 -4.86 -8.13
N ILE A 33 -15.16 -5.28 -9.30
CA ILE A 33 -15.57 -6.51 -9.95
C ILE A 33 -15.19 -7.74 -9.12
N LYS A 34 -13.90 -7.84 -8.74
CA LYS A 34 -13.39 -8.99 -7.99
C LYS A 34 -13.94 -9.04 -6.57
N GLY A 35 -14.08 -7.88 -5.91
CA GLY A 35 -14.64 -7.77 -4.57
C GLY A 35 -16.10 -8.21 -4.50
N ARG A 36 -16.90 -7.91 -5.54
CA ARG A 36 -18.29 -8.41 -5.64
C ARG A 36 -18.34 -9.94 -5.74
N GLN A 37 -17.39 -10.55 -6.44
CA GLN A 37 -17.34 -12.01 -6.62
C GLN A 37 -16.81 -12.72 -5.37
N ALA A 38 -15.71 -12.24 -4.79
CA ALA A 38 -15.06 -12.87 -3.66
C ALA A 38 -15.70 -12.51 -2.30
N GLY A 39 -16.32 -11.34 -2.20
CA GLY A 39 -16.87 -10.80 -0.96
C GLY A 39 -15.84 -10.28 0.04
N ILE A 40 -14.57 -10.67 -0.08
CA ILE A 40 -13.44 -10.20 0.74
C ILE A 40 -12.34 -9.66 -0.15
N VAL A 41 -11.89 -8.43 0.12
CA VAL A 41 -10.73 -7.79 -0.49
C VAL A 41 -9.72 -7.46 0.59
N LEU A 42 -8.46 -7.84 0.39
CA LEU A 42 -7.37 -7.56 1.31
C LEU A 42 -6.27 -6.76 0.59
N LEU A 43 -6.07 -5.51 1.02
CA LEU A 43 -4.96 -4.67 0.59
C LEU A 43 -3.82 -4.80 1.61
N TYR A 44 -2.65 -5.25 1.20
CA TYR A 44 -1.51 -5.34 2.11
C TYR A 44 -0.24 -4.77 1.50
N ALA A 45 0.32 -3.82 2.21
CA ALA A 45 1.53 -3.11 1.84
C ALA A 45 2.13 -2.40 3.05
N PRO A 46 3.41 -2.00 3.01
CA PRO A 46 3.98 -1.09 4.00
C PRO A 46 3.24 0.25 4.04
N ASP A 47 3.51 1.07 5.04
CA ASP A 47 2.99 2.43 5.07
C ASP A 47 3.62 3.25 3.93
N GLY A 48 2.90 4.26 3.43
CA GLY A 48 3.30 5.03 2.25
C GLY A 48 2.87 4.45 0.89
N PHE A 49 2.28 3.24 0.86
CA PHE A 49 1.80 2.61 -0.38
C PHE A 49 0.34 2.89 -0.70
N GLY A 50 -0.31 3.81 0.00
CA GLY A 50 -1.63 4.32 -0.34
C GLY A 50 -2.79 3.36 -0.04
N LYS A 51 -2.65 2.39 0.87
CA LYS A 51 -3.73 1.46 1.30
C LYS A 51 -5.00 2.20 1.70
N THR A 52 -4.88 3.12 2.65
CA THR A 52 -5.99 3.95 3.16
C THR A 52 -6.63 4.77 2.03
N SER A 53 -5.83 5.35 1.13
CA SER A 53 -6.34 6.12 0.00
C SER A 53 -7.19 5.27 -0.94
N VAL A 54 -6.74 4.06 -1.25
CA VAL A 54 -7.49 3.09 -2.07
C VAL A 54 -8.75 2.63 -1.36
N LEU A 55 -8.66 2.32 -0.05
CA LEU A 55 -9.81 1.95 0.77
C LEU A 55 -10.86 3.05 0.75
N MET A 56 -10.47 4.31 0.96
CA MET A 56 -11.40 5.45 0.98
C MET A 56 -12.01 5.74 -0.39
N GLN A 57 -11.27 5.55 -1.50
CA GLN A 57 -11.83 5.62 -2.84
C GLN A 57 -12.90 4.55 -3.03
N TYR A 58 -12.61 3.29 -2.66
CA TYR A 58 -13.58 2.19 -2.76
C TYR A 58 -14.83 2.41 -1.91
N VAL A 59 -14.68 2.89 -0.67
CA VAL A 59 -15.80 3.26 0.22
C VAL A 59 -16.66 4.34 -0.39
N ARG A 60 -16.06 5.35 -1.04
CA ARG A 60 -16.81 6.43 -1.70
C ARG A 60 -17.63 5.92 -2.87
N GLU A 61 -17.05 5.09 -3.72
CA GLU A 61 -17.76 4.46 -4.83
C GLU A 61 -18.88 3.55 -4.32
N ALA A 62 -18.63 2.79 -3.24
CA ALA A 62 -19.65 1.95 -2.63
C ALA A 62 -20.83 2.76 -2.05
N LYS A 63 -20.57 3.94 -1.48
CA LYS A 63 -21.62 4.85 -0.99
C LYS A 63 -22.44 5.49 -2.12
N GLY A 64 -21.83 5.68 -3.29
CA GLY A 64 -22.52 6.17 -4.49
C GLY A 64 -23.39 5.10 -5.19
N ASP A 65 -23.19 3.83 -4.88
CA ASP A 65 -23.96 2.73 -5.45
C ASP A 65 -25.26 2.53 -4.68
N CYS A 66 -26.36 3.00 -5.23
CA CYS A 66 -27.71 2.89 -4.62
C CYS A 66 -28.20 1.44 -4.44
N THR A 67 -27.54 0.45 -5.02
CA THR A 67 -27.85 -0.97 -4.83
C THR A 67 -27.19 -1.56 -3.59
N ARG A 68 -26.26 -0.84 -2.97
CA ARG A 68 -25.61 -1.26 -1.73
C ARG A 68 -26.41 -0.86 -0.51
N GLY A 69 -26.28 -1.70 0.52
CA GLY A 69 -26.79 -1.42 1.85
C GLY A 69 -25.95 -0.37 2.61
N SER A 70 -25.79 -0.56 3.89
CA SER A 70 -24.97 0.35 4.71
C SER A 70 -23.47 0.15 4.47
N VAL A 71 -22.70 1.25 4.53
CA VAL A 71 -21.24 1.21 4.50
C VAL A 71 -20.69 1.67 5.84
N ARG A 72 -19.84 0.86 6.46
CA ARG A 72 -19.16 1.15 7.72
C ARG A 72 -17.66 1.13 7.54
N VAL A 73 -16.98 2.04 8.23
CA VAL A 73 -15.50 2.11 8.25
C VAL A 73 -15.03 1.99 9.70
N ILE A 74 -14.09 1.12 9.94
CA ILE A 74 -13.41 0.92 11.22
C ILE A 74 -11.93 1.28 11.02
N GLU A 75 -11.41 2.21 11.83
CA GLU A 75 -9.99 2.56 11.89
C GLU A 75 -9.35 1.72 13.01
N ALA A 76 -8.64 0.66 12.62
CA ALA A 76 -8.12 -0.32 13.56
C ALA A 76 -6.74 0.03 14.16
N ASP A 77 -5.99 0.97 13.56
CA ASP A 77 -4.65 1.35 13.98
C ASP A 77 -4.58 2.02 15.37
N ARG A 78 -5.70 2.62 15.79
CA ARG A 78 -5.85 3.26 17.12
C ARG A 78 -6.43 2.34 18.17
N ALA A 79 -6.89 1.17 17.77
CA ALA A 79 -7.51 0.21 18.66
C ALA A 79 -6.50 -0.85 19.09
N ILE A 80 -6.52 -1.21 20.36
CA ILE A 80 -5.87 -2.43 20.85
C ILE A 80 -6.66 -3.61 20.25
N GLY A 81 -5.99 -4.74 19.95
CA GLY A 81 -6.61 -5.88 19.27
C GLY A 81 -8.05 -6.19 19.73
N HIS A 82 -8.29 -6.25 21.03
CA HIS A 82 -9.64 -6.45 21.61
C HIS A 82 -10.67 -5.38 21.21
N GLU A 83 -10.28 -4.12 21.08
CA GLU A 83 -11.20 -3.04 20.68
C GLU A 83 -11.67 -3.19 19.24
N VAL A 84 -10.81 -3.72 18.35
CA VAL A 84 -11.18 -4.03 16.96
C VAL A 84 -12.29 -5.08 16.93
N PHE A 85 -12.20 -6.12 17.77
CA PHE A 85 -13.23 -7.15 17.89
C PHE A 85 -14.54 -6.57 18.39
N MET A 86 -14.51 -5.76 19.44
CA MET A 86 -15.72 -5.13 19.99
C MET A 86 -16.43 -4.24 18.96
N GLN A 87 -15.66 -3.43 18.21
CA GLN A 87 -16.22 -2.61 17.16
C GLN A 87 -16.81 -3.45 16.03
N LEU A 88 -16.14 -4.53 15.66
CA LEU A 88 -16.59 -5.43 14.60
C LEU A 88 -17.87 -6.16 15.00
N GLU A 89 -18.00 -6.61 16.25
CA GLU A 89 -19.22 -7.23 16.79
C GLU A 89 -20.42 -6.26 16.73
N VAL A 90 -20.25 -5.01 17.16
CA VAL A 90 -21.30 -4.00 17.11
C VAL A 90 -21.73 -3.75 15.66
N VAL A 91 -20.78 -3.58 14.75
CA VAL A 91 -21.08 -3.37 13.33
C VAL A 91 -21.70 -4.60 12.69
N ALA A 92 -21.26 -5.81 13.07
CA ALA A 92 -21.84 -7.06 12.61
C ALA A 92 -23.31 -7.18 12.97
N GLU A 93 -23.69 -6.85 14.21
CA GLU A 93 -25.08 -6.88 14.64
C GLU A 93 -25.93 -5.82 13.92
N GLU A 94 -25.38 -4.60 13.69
CA GLU A 94 -26.05 -3.56 12.90
C GLU A 94 -26.34 -3.98 11.45
N LEU A 95 -25.49 -4.82 10.86
CA LEU A 95 -25.56 -5.21 9.46
C LEU A 95 -26.20 -6.57 9.21
N LYS A 96 -26.54 -7.31 10.25
CA LYS A 96 -27.08 -8.67 10.20
C LYS A 96 -28.27 -8.82 9.24
N ASP A 97 -29.16 -7.83 9.20
CA ASP A 97 -30.35 -7.82 8.35
C ASP A 97 -30.24 -6.89 7.13
N LYS A 98 -29.01 -6.46 6.81
CA LYS A 98 -28.74 -5.53 5.69
C LYS A 98 -27.82 -6.19 4.67
N PRO A 99 -28.35 -7.08 3.82
CA PRO A 99 -27.52 -7.70 2.76
C PRO A 99 -26.94 -6.63 1.84
N HIS A 100 -25.85 -6.96 1.18
CA HIS A 100 -25.08 -6.07 0.30
C HIS A 100 -24.42 -4.88 1.00
N SER A 101 -24.37 -4.87 2.33
CA SER A 101 -23.58 -3.88 3.08
C SER A 101 -22.08 -4.08 2.88
N LEU A 102 -21.28 -3.07 3.23
CA LEU A 102 -19.82 -3.11 3.17
C LEU A 102 -19.24 -2.71 4.53
N ILE A 103 -18.28 -3.51 4.99
CA ILE A 103 -17.40 -3.15 6.10
C ILE A 103 -16.00 -2.92 5.52
N ALA A 104 -15.44 -1.74 5.76
CA ALA A 104 -14.06 -1.42 5.47
C ALA A 104 -13.29 -1.29 6.80
N ILE A 105 -12.22 -2.06 6.97
CA ILE A 105 -11.38 -2.04 8.18
C ILE A 105 -9.99 -1.60 7.75
N ASP A 106 -9.60 -0.41 8.17
CA ASP A 106 -8.29 0.13 7.84
C ASP A 106 -7.26 -0.24 8.89
N ASN A 107 -6.09 -0.65 8.44
CA ASN A 107 -4.87 -0.86 9.20
C ASN A 107 -4.99 -1.91 10.31
N VAL A 108 -5.52 -3.10 9.95
CA VAL A 108 -5.62 -4.23 10.90
C VAL A 108 -4.25 -4.52 11.51
N PRO A 109 -4.11 -4.47 12.85
CA PRO A 109 -2.84 -4.70 13.53
C PRO A 109 -2.39 -6.16 13.40
N VAL A 110 -1.13 -6.42 13.69
CA VAL A 110 -0.65 -7.80 13.87
C VAL A 110 -1.25 -8.33 15.16
N LEU A 111 -2.05 -9.36 15.03
CA LEU A 111 -2.68 -10.08 16.14
C LEU A 111 -1.88 -11.34 16.45
N ASP A 112 -2.01 -11.86 17.65
CA ASP A 112 -1.50 -13.19 17.95
C ASP A 112 -2.24 -14.29 17.16
N GLN A 113 -1.80 -15.53 17.26
CA GLN A 113 -2.37 -16.61 16.46
C GLN A 113 -3.86 -16.83 16.77
N ARG A 114 -4.24 -16.86 18.04
CA ARG A 114 -5.61 -17.10 18.48
C ARG A 114 -6.54 -15.96 18.03
N ASP A 115 -6.14 -14.74 18.32
CA ASP A 115 -6.91 -13.56 17.94
C ASP A 115 -7.04 -13.46 16.42
N THR A 116 -6.01 -13.86 15.66
CA THR A 116 -6.07 -13.91 14.20
C THR A 116 -7.08 -14.95 13.72
N GLU A 117 -7.14 -16.13 14.31
CA GLU A 117 -8.10 -17.18 13.96
C GLU A 117 -9.54 -16.71 14.25
N ASP A 118 -9.79 -16.16 15.44
CA ASP A 118 -11.08 -15.63 15.84
C ASP A 118 -11.52 -14.48 14.90
N PHE A 119 -10.61 -13.58 14.54
CA PHE A 119 -10.87 -12.49 13.59
C PHE A 119 -11.25 -13.03 12.20
N ILE A 120 -10.53 -14.02 11.69
CA ILE A 120 -10.79 -14.63 10.39
C ILE A 120 -12.17 -15.30 10.38
N ASP A 121 -12.54 -15.98 11.45
CA ASP A 121 -13.84 -16.64 11.55
C ASP A 121 -14.99 -15.64 11.59
N MET A 122 -14.82 -14.52 12.28
CA MET A 122 -15.79 -13.42 12.28
C MET A 122 -15.94 -12.80 10.86
N ILE A 123 -14.84 -12.55 10.17
CA ILE A 123 -14.84 -12.05 8.79
C ILE A 123 -15.56 -13.01 7.83
N ARG A 124 -15.33 -14.31 7.98
CA ARG A 124 -16.02 -15.34 7.19
C ARG A 124 -17.51 -15.41 7.50
N GLY A 125 -17.88 -15.26 8.78
CA GLY A 125 -19.29 -15.20 9.21
C GLY A 125 -20.02 -14.03 8.56
N LEU A 126 -19.44 -12.84 8.57
CA LEU A 126 -19.97 -11.65 7.90
C LEU A 126 -20.12 -11.84 6.39
N ARG A 127 -19.13 -12.42 5.75
CA ARG A 127 -19.21 -12.75 4.32
C ARG A 127 -20.36 -13.72 4.04
N ALA A 128 -20.52 -14.76 4.86
CA ALA A 128 -21.61 -15.72 4.72
C ALA A 128 -22.99 -15.07 4.89
N ALA A 129 -23.09 -13.99 5.68
CA ALA A 129 -24.29 -13.15 5.81
C ALA A 129 -24.47 -12.17 4.63
N GLY A 130 -23.64 -12.22 3.60
CA GLY A 130 -23.77 -11.37 2.40
C GLY A 130 -23.17 -9.96 2.55
N VAL A 131 -22.34 -9.74 3.57
CA VAL A 131 -21.61 -8.48 3.78
C VAL A 131 -20.30 -8.50 2.98
N GLY A 132 -20.06 -7.48 2.18
CA GLY A 132 -18.77 -7.25 1.52
C GLY A 132 -17.74 -6.73 2.52
N ILE A 133 -16.49 -7.15 2.37
CA ILE A 133 -15.42 -6.82 3.32
C ILE A 133 -14.20 -6.30 2.58
N LEU A 134 -13.68 -5.16 3.04
CA LEU A 134 -12.43 -4.58 2.57
C LEU A 134 -11.49 -4.37 3.76
N LEU A 135 -10.34 -4.99 3.74
CA LEU A 135 -9.36 -4.93 4.83
C LEU A 135 -8.06 -4.31 4.32
N THR A 136 -7.38 -3.55 5.17
CA THR A 136 -5.99 -3.19 4.95
C THR A 136 -5.11 -3.67 6.09
N CYS A 137 -3.88 -4.11 5.78
CA CYS A 137 -2.88 -4.48 6.78
C CYS A 137 -1.45 -4.27 6.26
N ARG A 138 -0.47 -4.50 7.12
CA ARG A 138 0.95 -4.56 6.73
C ARG A 138 1.34 -5.97 6.27
N PRO A 139 2.40 -6.12 5.44
CA PRO A 139 2.90 -7.42 4.99
C PRO A 139 3.36 -8.34 6.13
N SER A 140 3.77 -7.78 7.27
CA SER A 140 4.12 -8.53 8.48
C SER A 140 2.95 -9.32 9.05
N ASN A 141 1.70 -8.93 8.78
CA ASN A 141 0.50 -9.65 9.22
C ASN A 141 0.27 -10.95 8.42
N ARG A 142 1.29 -11.82 8.44
CA ARG A 142 1.35 -13.05 7.61
C ARG A 142 0.25 -14.05 7.94
N LEU A 143 -0.15 -14.15 9.21
CA LEU A 143 -1.20 -15.07 9.63
C LEU A 143 -2.53 -14.68 9.01
N LEU A 144 -2.90 -13.40 9.07
CA LEU A 144 -4.12 -12.87 8.46
C LEU A 144 -4.09 -13.04 6.93
N ILE A 145 -2.98 -12.68 6.28
CA ILE A 145 -2.83 -12.76 4.82
C ILE A 145 -2.97 -14.21 4.33
N ARG A 146 -2.44 -15.18 5.08
CA ARG A 146 -2.57 -16.62 4.76
C ARG A 146 -3.96 -17.14 5.08
N GLY A 147 -4.49 -16.79 6.24
CA GLY A 147 -5.78 -17.25 6.73
C GLY A 147 -6.96 -16.82 5.84
N LEU A 148 -6.88 -15.65 5.19
CA LEU A 148 -7.83 -15.19 4.18
C LEU A 148 -7.44 -15.67 2.78
N GLY A 149 -7.25 -16.99 2.60
CA GLY A 149 -6.81 -17.60 1.35
C GLY A 149 -7.73 -17.37 0.15
N ASP A 150 -9.01 -17.24 0.40
CA ASP A 150 -10.09 -17.06 -0.57
C ASP A 150 -10.44 -15.58 -0.87
N SER A 151 -9.67 -14.64 -0.32
CA SER A 151 -9.83 -13.20 -0.59
C SER A 151 -9.15 -12.76 -1.90
N VAL A 152 -9.64 -11.66 -2.47
CA VAL A 152 -8.88 -10.90 -3.48
C VAL A 152 -7.75 -10.17 -2.77
N LYS A 153 -6.52 -10.48 -3.14
CA LYS A 153 -5.32 -9.89 -2.54
C LYS A 153 -4.69 -8.87 -3.46
N VAL A 154 -4.45 -7.68 -2.91
CA VAL A 154 -3.72 -6.58 -3.58
C VAL A 154 -2.50 -6.27 -2.74
N ASN A 155 -1.33 -6.54 -3.29
CA ASN A 155 -0.04 -6.31 -2.63
C ASN A 155 0.54 -4.92 -2.95
N ALA A 156 1.67 -4.60 -2.35
CA ALA A 156 2.36 -3.33 -2.52
C ALA A 156 2.72 -3.04 -4.00
N GLN A 157 3.15 -4.05 -4.76
CA GLN A 157 3.48 -3.89 -6.18
C GLN A 157 2.25 -3.46 -7.00
N MET A 158 1.07 -4.00 -6.70
CA MET A 158 -0.18 -3.63 -7.38
C MET A 158 -0.67 -2.24 -6.96
N LEU A 159 -0.31 -1.78 -5.77
CA LEU A 159 -0.66 -0.45 -5.27
C LEU A 159 0.22 0.67 -5.83
N LYS A 160 1.34 0.37 -6.47
CA LYS A 160 2.16 1.40 -7.13
C LYS A 160 1.36 2.12 -8.22
N VAL A 161 1.54 3.43 -8.32
CA VAL A 161 0.99 4.24 -9.42
C VAL A 161 1.68 3.83 -10.71
N HIS A 162 0.93 3.47 -11.73
CA HIS A 162 1.52 3.12 -13.02
C HIS A 162 1.94 4.36 -13.81
N ALA A 163 2.92 4.20 -14.71
CA ALA A 163 3.45 5.30 -15.51
C ALA A 163 2.35 6.04 -16.30
N TYR A 164 1.36 5.33 -16.82
CA TYR A 164 0.26 5.98 -17.56
C TYR A 164 -0.70 6.75 -16.64
N GLU A 165 -0.98 6.26 -15.41
CA GLU A 165 -1.79 6.98 -14.40
C GLU A 165 -1.05 8.25 -13.96
N TYR A 166 0.27 8.13 -13.76
CA TYR A 166 1.13 9.25 -13.47
C TYR A 166 1.15 10.28 -14.61
N SER A 167 1.29 9.84 -15.85
CA SER A 167 1.30 10.72 -17.03
C SER A 167 -0.05 11.43 -17.22
N ALA A 168 -1.15 10.74 -17.02
CA ALA A 168 -2.49 11.33 -17.09
C ALA A 168 -2.68 12.40 -16.01
N TRP A 169 -2.27 12.09 -14.79
CA TRP A 169 -2.29 13.04 -13.68
C TRP A 169 -1.39 14.24 -13.96
N ALA A 170 -0.13 14.06 -14.36
CA ALA A 170 0.80 15.12 -14.66
C ALA A 170 0.26 16.07 -15.76
N SER A 171 -0.35 15.49 -16.80
CA SER A 171 -0.97 16.25 -17.90
C SER A 171 -2.15 17.10 -17.42
N ALA A 172 -3.00 16.57 -16.54
CA ALA A 172 -4.14 17.28 -15.99
C ALA A 172 -3.72 18.53 -15.19
N PHE A 173 -2.53 18.51 -14.61
CA PHE A 173 -1.99 19.64 -13.85
C PHE A 173 -0.99 20.51 -14.63
N SER A 174 -0.89 20.29 -15.95
CA SER A 174 0.07 20.99 -16.81
C SER A 174 1.51 20.94 -16.28
N ILE A 175 1.83 19.86 -15.55
CA ILE A 175 3.17 19.63 -15.07
C ILE A 175 3.99 19.13 -16.26
N SER A 176 4.95 19.92 -16.71
CA SER A 176 5.96 19.49 -17.68
C SER A 176 6.88 18.45 -17.04
N THR A 177 6.33 17.29 -16.74
CA THR A 177 7.10 16.25 -16.09
C THR A 177 7.69 15.32 -17.12
N SER A 178 8.99 15.30 -17.08
CA SER A 178 9.75 14.27 -17.71
C SER A 178 9.46 12.91 -17.06
N LEU A 179 9.69 11.87 -17.82
CA LEU A 179 9.72 10.49 -17.33
C LEU A 179 10.63 10.34 -16.09
N ASP A 180 11.56 11.28 -15.90
CA ASP A 180 12.54 11.32 -14.82
C ASP A 180 11.88 11.37 -13.42
N PHE A 181 10.81 12.15 -13.23
CA PHE A 181 10.10 12.21 -11.94
C PHE A 181 9.37 10.91 -11.60
N TYR A 182 8.83 10.22 -12.60
CA TYR A 182 8.27 8.89 -12.37
C TYR A 182 9.37 7.89 -11.99
N GLN A 183 10.52 7.97 -12.63
CA GLN A 183 11.68 7.13 -12.30
C GLN A 183 12.17 7.35 -10.86
N LEU A 184 12.17 8.60 -10.38
CA LEU A 184 12.55 8.93 -9.01
C LEU A 184 11.58 8.35 -7.98
N THR A 185 10.28 8.40 -8.24
CA THR A 185 9.24 7.89 -7.32
C THR A 185 8.95 6.41 -7.53
N GLN A 186 9.24 5.89 -8.72
CA GLN A 186 8.88 4.56 -9.21
C GLN A 186 7.43 4.15 -8.92
N GLY A 187 6.56 5.15 -8.87
CA GLY A 187 5.14 4.98 -8.60
C GLY A 187 4.78 4.65 -7.15
N VAL A 188 5.70 4.80 -6.19
CA VAL A 188 5.34 4.71 -4.76
C VAL A 188 4.40 5.87 -4.42
N PRO A 189 3.17 5.61 -3.98
CA PRO A 189 2.14 6.65 -3.84
C PRO A 189 2.55 7.82 -2.95
N GLU A 190 3.23 7.58 -1.84
CA GLU A 190 3.71 8.63 -0.94
C GLU A 190 4.74 9.54 -1.61
N LEU A 191 5.68 8.95 -2.36
CA LEU A 191 6.68 9.72 -3.09
C LEU A 191 6.05 10.54 -4.23
N VAL A 192 5.02 9.99 -4.89
CA VAL A 192 4.26 10.74 -5.90
C VAL A 192 3.49 11.90 -5.26
N SER A 193 2.91 11.70 -4.07
CA SER A 193 2.23 12.74 -3.30
C SER A 193 3.19 13.84 -2.84
N ALA A 194 4.38 13.47 -2.35
CA ALA A 194 5.42 14.42 -1.96
C ALA A 194 5.91 15.27 -3.14
N LEU A 195 6.14 14.63 -4.28
CA LEU A 195 6.48 15.33 -5.51
C LEU A 195 5.41 16.35 -5.90
N GLN A 196 4.15 15.96 -5.82
CA GLN A 196 3.02 16.82 -6.08
C GLN A 196 3.02 18.04 -5.14
N THR A 197 3.14 17.79 -3.84
CA THR A 197 3.15 18.84 -2.81
C THR A 197 4.30 19.83 -3.06
N GLY A 198 5.49 19.33 -3.39
CA GLY A 198 6.66 20.16 -3.69
C GLY A 198 6.48 21.02 -4.93
N LEU A 199 5.93 20.46 -6.01
CA LEU A 199 5.70 21.19 -7.27
C LEU A 199 4.64 22.29 -7.12
N TYR A 200 3.59 22.06 -6.35
CA TYR A 200 2.55 23.08 -6.12
C TYR A 200 2.93 24.10 -5.06
N GLY A 201 3.64 23.69 -4.02
CA GLY A 201 4.01 24.54 -2.89
C GLY A 201 5.17 25.50 -3.17
N GLN A 202 5.76 25.48 -4.36
CA GLN A 202 7.01 26.20 -4.68
C GLN A 202 8.14 25.90 -3.67
N GLY A 203 8.08 24.72 -3.06
CA GLY A 203 9.03 24.26 -2.05
C GLY A 203 10.25 23.55 -2.65
N ASP A 204 11.15 23.15 -1.77
CA ASP A 204 12.28 22.29 -2.12
C ASP A 204 11.80 20.85 -2.41
N VAL A 205 11.52 20.56 -3.68
CA VAL A 205 11.07 19.26 -4.15
C VAL A 205 12.07 18.15 -3.78
N ALA A 206 13.37 18.43 -3.89
CA ALA A 206 14.40 17.44 -3.59
C ALA A 206 14.43 17.08 -2.11
N GLY A 207 14.39 18.08 -1.24
CA GLY A 207 14.34 17.87 0.22
C GLY A 207 13.07 17.16 0.69
N LEU A 208 11.92 17.46 0.06
CA LEU A 208 10.67 16.75 0.35
C LEU A 208 10.74 15.28 -0.06
N LEU A 209 11.22 15.00 -1.27
CA LEU A 209 11.40 13.61 -1.74
C LEU A 209 12.40 12.84 -0.87
N GLU A 210 13.54 13.45 -0.51
CA GLU A 210 14.51 12.81 0.39
C GLU A 210 13.88 12.46 1.74
N ASN A 211 13.06 13.34 2.31
CA ASN A 211 12.37 13.08 3.56
C ASN A 211 11.42 11.89 3.43
N GLU A 212 10.61 11.87 2.37
CA GLU A 212 9.64 10.79 2.19
C GLU A 212 10.30 9.46 1.81
N ILE A 213 11.41 9.47 1.09
CA ILE A 213 12.22 8.26 0.87
C ILE A 213 12.65 7.66 2.21
N VAL A 214 13.18 8.50 3.12
CA VAL A 214 13.58 8.04 4.46
C VAL A 214 12.39 7.49 5.25
N ASN A 215 11.23 8.15 5.20
CA ASN A 215 10.01 7.71 5.87
C ASN A 215 9.52 6.36 5.33
N VAL A 216 9.47 6.19 3.99
CA VAL A 216 9.06 4.93 3.35
C VAL A 216 10.00 3.78 3.72
N TYR A 217 11.32 3.98 3.68
CA TYR A 217 12.28 2.96 4.11
C TYR A 217 12.18 2.67 5.60
N GLY A 218 12.00 3.70 6.43
CA GLY A 218 11.78 3.54 7.87
C GLY A 218 10.56 2.66 8.17
N ALA A 219 9.45 2.92 7.49
CA ALA A 219 8.23 2.12 7.62
C ALA A 219 8.44 0.66 7.15
N VAL A 220 9.15 0.45 6.05
CA VAL A 220 9.48 -0.88 5.55
C VAL A 220 10.38 -1.63 6.51
N LEU A 221 11.44 -1.01 7.02
CA LEU A 221 12.35 -1.63 7.97
C LEU A 221 11.65 -1.94 9.30
N ALA A 222 10.79 -1.05 9.80
CA ALA A 222 9.99 -1.30 10.99
C ALA A 222 9.03 -2.48 10.82
N ASP A 223 8.39 -2.61 9.64
CA ASP A 223 7.53 -3.74 9.33
C ASP A 223 8.31 -5.05 9.25
N LEU A 224 9.50 -5.05 8.62
CA LEU A 224 10.38 -6.22 8.57
C LEU A 224 10.94 -6.60 9.94
N ALA A 225 11.23 -5.63 10.81
CA ALA A 225 11.69 -5.86 12.18
C ALA A 225 10.61 -6.51 13.07
N SER A 226 9.33 -6.29 12.75
CA SER A 226 8.20 -6.92 13.46
C SER A 226 8.02 -8.42 13.15
N LEU A 227 8.73 -8.94 12.14
CA LEU A 227 8.72 -10.37 11.83
C LEU A 227 9.53 -11.15 12.87
N GLU A 228 9.07 -12.34 13.21
CA GLU A 228 9.78 -13.22 14.17
C GLU A 228 11.23 -13.56 13.75
N ASN A 229 11.48 -13.53 12.44
CA ASN A 229 12.80 -13.81 11.87
C ASN A 229 13.45 -12.53 11.35
N ASN A 230 14.49 -12.07 12.05
CA ASN A 230 15.25 -10.86 11.71
C ASN A 230 16.11 -10.99 10.41
N THR A 231 16.13 -12.14 9.76
CA THR A 231 16.94 -12.35 8.54
C THR A 231 16.56 -11.35 7.45
N LEU A 232 15.26 -11.16 7.20
CA LEU A 232 14.80 -10.23 6.18
C LEU A 232 15.09 -8.77 6.53
N PHE A 233 14.98 -8.40 7.81
CA PHE A 233 15.36 -7.09 8.29
C PHE A 233 16.86 -6.84 8.07
N ASN A 234 17.72 -7.79 8.44
CA ASN A 234 19.18 -7.68 8.27
C ASN A 234 19.57 -7.58 6.79
N VAL A 235 18.94 -8.38 5.92
CA VAL A 235 19.14 -8.31 4.46
C VAL A 235 18.74 -6.94 3.94
N ALA A 236 17.52 -6.50 4.24
CA ALA A 236 17.00 -5.21 3.78
C ALA A 236 17.86 -4.04 4.29
N GLY A 237 18.28 -4.08 5.56
CA GLY A 237 19.20 -3.10 6.13
C GLY A 237 20.53 -3.03 5.37
N LEU A 238 21.15 -4.18 5.09
CA LEU A 238 22.38 -4.23 4.30
C LEU A 238 22.17 -3.71 2.87
N MET A 239 21.08 -4.11 2.21
CA MET A 239 20.75 -3.59 0.86
C MET A 239 20.63 -2.07 0.87
N VAL A 240 19.94 -1.50 1.85
CA VAL A 240 19.78 -0.03 2.00
C VAL A 240 21.14 0.65 2.25
N LEU A 241 22.01 0.06 3.09
CA LEU A 241 23.35 0.58 3.38
C LEU A 241 24.24 0.58 2.12
N MET A 242 24.12 -0.44 1.27
CA MET A 242 24.87 -0.57 0.02
C MET A 242 24.26 0.29 -1.10
N GLY A 243 22.92 0.38 -1.15
CA GLY A 243 22.14 1.06 -2.19
C GLY A 243 21.95 0.20 -3.42
N GLU A 244 23.01 -0.33 -3.97
CA GLU A 244 23.03 -1.29 -5.08
C GLU A 244 24.21 -2.25 -4.90
N GLY A 245 24.14 -3.41 -5.53
CA GLY A 245 25.23 -4.38 -5.43
C GLY A 245 24.85 -5.77 -5.96
N ASN A 246 25.70 -6.74 -5.63
CA ASN A 246 25.51 -8.13 -6.00
C ASN A 246 25.06 -8.95 -4.78
N ILE A 247 24.20 -9.96 -5.00
CA ILE A 247 23.76 -10.87 -3.95
C ILE A 247 24.94 -11.61 -3.29
N ALA A 248 26.03 -11.88 -4.04
CA ALA A 248 27.22 -12.48 -3.48
C ALA A 248 27.92 -11.59 -2.43
N GLU A 249 27.79 -10.27 -2.53
CA GLU A 249 28.32 -9.34 -1.53
C GLU A 249 27.51 -9.41 -0.22
N LEU A 250 26.18 -9.57 -0.30
CA LEU A 250 25.35 -9.83 0.87
C LEU A 250 25.71 -11.17 1.52
N GLU A 251 25.93 -12.21 0.72
CA GLU A 251 26.37 -13.53 1.18
C GLU A 251 27.74 -13.46 1.90
N ALA A 252 28.66 -12.65 1.39
CA ALA A 252 29.97 -12.41 2.02
C ALA A 252 29.84 -11.70 3.38
N CYS A 253 28.80 -10.92 3.58
CA CYS A 253 28.45 -10.34 4.89
C CYS A 253 27.76 -11.33 5.84
N GLY A 254 27.67 -12.61 5.48
CA GLY A 254 27.08 -13.68 6.29
C GLY A 254 25.56 -13.79 6.20
N VAL A 255 24.93 -13.08 5.25
CA VAL A 255 23.47 -13.09 5.06
C VAL A 255 23.14 -13.93 3.84
N ARG A 256 22.22 -14.89 4.02
CA ARG A 256 21.70 -15.72 2.92
C ARG A 256 20.29 -15.29 2.54
N LEU A 257 20.09 -15.04 1.25
CA LEU A 257 18.81 -14.64 0.68
C LEU A 257 18.26 -15.77 -0.18
N SER A 258 17.29 -16.52 0.34
CA SER A 258 16.64 -17.57 -0.43
C SER A 258 15.79 -16.99 -1.58
N MET A 259 15.48 -17.80 -2.60
CA MET A 259 14.59 -17.37 -3.69
C MET A 259 13.19 -16.97 -3.19
N VAL A 260 12.73 -17.58 -2.10
CA VAL A 260 11.46 -17.24 -1.47
C VAL A 260 11.54 -15.85 -0.84
N ASP A 261 12.64 -15.54 -0.14
CA ASP A 261 12.88 -14.23 0.47
C ASP A 261 13.00 -13.12 -0.59
N GLN A 262 13.72 -13.40 -1.70
CA GLN A 262 13.81 -12.47 -2.83
C GLN A 262 12.42 -12.16 -3.40
N SER A 263 11.62 -13.20 -3.68
CA SER A 263 10.26 -13.03 -4.19
C SER A 263 9.37 -12.27 -3.21
N TYR A 264 9.53 -12.50 -1.91
CA TYR A 264 8.79 -11.79 -0.88
C TYR A 264 9.17 -10.31 -0.83
N LEU A 265 10.46 -9.98 -0.83
CA LEU A 265 10.93 -8.60 -0.84
C LEU A 265 10.42 -7.83 -2.05
N VAL A 266 10.58 -8.36 -3.26
CA VAL A 266 10.17 -7.68 -4.50
C VAL A 266 8.66 -7.48 -4.58
N ARG A 267 7.86 -8.46 -4.12
CA ARG A 267 6.40 -8.41 -4.19
C ARG A 267 5.78 -7.51 -3.13
N ASP A 268 6.23 -7.64 -1.89
CA ASP A 268 5.57 -7.04 -0.73
C ASP A 268 6.26 -5.75 -0.26
N TYR A 269 7.53 -5.56 -0.65
CA TYR A 269 8.33 -4.36 -0.39
C TYR A 269 9.01 -3.87 -1.69
N PRO A 270 8.25 -3.42 -2.70
CA PRO A 270 8.77 -3.14 -4.04
C PRO A 270 9.55 -1.82 -4.15
N ILE A 271 10.23 -1.43 -3.07
CA ILE A 271 11.34 -0.47 -3.05
C ILE A 271 12.68 -1.19 -3.22
N PHE A 272 12.69 -2.52 -3.08
CA PHE A 272 13.82 -3.37 -3.40
C PHE A 272 13.64 -3.96 -4.79
N GLY A 273 14.54 -3.63 -5.70
CA GLY A 273 14.66 -4.30 -6.99
C GLY A 273 15.67 -5.43 -6.86
N ILE A 274 15.30 -6.65 -7.25
CA ILE A 274 16.20 -7.80 -7.28
C ILE A 274 16.09 -8.44 -8.66
N ASP A 275 17.22 -8.59 -9.34
CA ASP A 275 17.33 -9.36 -10.57
C ASP A 275 17.98 -10.71 -10.26
N PRO A 276 17.19 -11.80 -10.26
CA PRO A 276 17.74 -13.14 -9.98
C PRO A 276 18.71 -13.65 -11.04
N ALA A 277 18.58 -13.20 -12.31
CA ALA A 277 19.42 -13.64 -13.40
C ALA A 277 20.83 -13.01 -13.31
N GLU A 278 20.88 -11.71 -13.05
CA GLU A 278 22.12 -10.97 -12.85
C GLU A 278 22.66 -11.11 -11.42
N ARG A 279 21.89 -11.72 -10.52
CA ARG A 279 22.18 -11.79 -9.07
C ARG A 279 22.50 -10.43 -8.48
N SER A 280 21.82 -9.39 -8.94
CA SER A 280 22.00 -8.01 -8.52
C SER A 280 20.79 -7.49 -7.74
N PHE A 281 21.00 -6.42 -6.98
CA PHE A 281 19.94 -5.71 -6.31
C PHE A 281 20.14 -4.20 -6.40
N VAL A 282 19.04 -3.47 -6.29
CA VAL A 282 19.00 -2.00 -6.20
C VAL A 282 17.95 -1.56 -5.19
N CYS A 283 18.29 -0.56 -4.39
CA CYS A 283 17.36 0.13 -3.51
C CYS A 283 16.97 1.47 -4.13
N MET A 284 15.68 1.70 -4.27
CA MET A 284 15.15 2.88 -4.95
C MET A 284 15.46 4.16 -4.19
N GLY A 285 15.94 5.20 -4.91
CA GLY A 285 16.10 6.54 -4.37
C GLY A 285 17.12 6.71 -3.25
N THR A 286 18.00 5.71 -3.02
CA THR A 286 18.98 5.75 -1.92
C THR A 286 20.27 6.51 -2.27
N GLU A 287 20.20 7.46 -3.18
CA GLU A 287 21.36 8.28 -3.57
C GLU A 287 21.50 9.52 -2.67
N GLY A 288 22.70 10.09 -2.61
CA GLY A 288 22.98 11.36 -1.95
C GLY A 288 22.65 11.39 -0.43
N ASN A 289 21.97 12.45 -0.01
CA ASN A 289 21.64 12.70 1.40
C ASN A 289 20.65 11.69 1.98
N ALA A 290 19.72 11.16 1.20
CA ALA A 290 18.80 10.13 1.64
C ALA A 290 19.55 8.90 2.16
N ARG A 291 20.59 8.47 1.45
CA ARG A 291 21.46 7.35 1.87
C ARG A 291 22.18 7.61 3.19
N LEU A 292 22.68 8.82 3.41
CA LEU A 292 23.34 9.18 4.67
C LEU A 292 22.37 9.15 5.85
N ARG A 293 21.15 9.61 5.66
CA ARG A 293 20.10 9.60 6.68
C ARG A 293 19.63 8.18 7.00
N LEU A 294 19.46 7.34 5.98
CA LEU A 294 19.11 5.93 6.15
C LEU A 294 20.18 5.15 6.89
N ARG A 295 21.47 5.44 6.64
CA ARG A 295 22.57 4.84 7.40
C ARG A 295 22.52 5.17 8.88
N LYS A 296 22.12 6.40 9.26
CA LYS A 296 21.93 6.77 10.66
C LYS A 296 20.75 6.02 11.28
N LEU A 297 19.62 5.96 10.57
CA LEU A 297 18.41 5.26 11.03
C LEU A 297 18.65 3.76 11.30
N ILE A 298 19.50 3.09 10.49
CA ILE A 298 19.80 1.67 10.66
C ILE A 298 20.82 1.43 11.78
N ALA A 299 21.66 2.42 12.08
CA ALA A 299 22.69 2.32 13.12
C ALA A 299 22.16 2.60 14.54
N GLU A 300 21.02 3.22 14.69
CA GLU A 300 20.27 3.45 15.94
C GLU A 300 19.42 2.23 16.30
#